data_caff806efd5b59d846e7227e260edbdb
#
_entry.id   caff806efd5b59d846e7227e260edbdb
#
_cell.length_a   1.000
_cell.length_b   1.000
_cell.length_c   1.000
_cell.angle_alpha   90.00
_cell.angle_beta   90.00
_cell.angle_gamma   90.00
#
_symmetry.space_group_name_H-M   'P 1'
#
loop_
_entity.id
_entity.type
_entity.pdbx_description
1 polymer ?
#
loop_
_entity_poly.entity_id
_entity_poly.type
_entity_poly.pdbx_seq_one_letter_code
_entity_poly.pdbx_strand_id
1 'polypeptide(L)'
;IIPPKAEAGLLIRLTTKREAIETALENIVRGRAEIEVLSCSEPVKLHSVDGFTQKVVRFTTDIPHMPNWGKPLLLGPGSILVAHTKNEFVMKEDLKKAAELYIKLVKELLARPPD
;
A
#
# COMPACT_ATOMS: atom_id res chain seq x y z
N ILE A 1 -6.13 1.01 -42.44
CA ILE A 1 -7.11 1.90 -41.79
C ILE A 1 -6.57 2.21 -40.41
N ILE A 2 -6.39 3.48 -40.11
CA ILE A 2 -6.02 3.95 -38.75
C ILE A 2 -7.31 4.13 -37.97
N PRO A 3 -7.47 3.51 -36.79
CA PRO A 3 -8.67 3.69 -36.00
C PRO A 3 -8.79 5.15 -35.54
N PRO A 4 -10.02 5.72 -35.56
CA PRO A 4 -10.24 7.12 -35.21
C PRO A 4 -10.12 7.40 -33.71
N LYS A 5 -10.17 6.37 -32.88
CA LYS A 5 -10.10 6.45 -31.40
C LYS A 5 -9.21 5.33 -30.87
N ALA A 6 -8.44 5.64 -29.83
CA ALA A 6 -7.69 4.68 -29.04
C ALA A 6 -7.85 5.00 -27.56
N GLU A 7 -7.96 3.99 -26.74
CA GLU A 7 -8.07 4.10 -25.29
C GLU A 7 -7.00 3.24 -24.62
N ALA A 8 -6.47 3.70 -23.47
CA ALA A 8 -5.53 2.94 -22.66
C ALA A 8 -5.88 3.09 -21.19
N GLY A 9 -5.96 1.96 -20.48
CA GLY A 9 -6.14 1.94 -19.02
C GLY A 9 -4.79 1.90 -18.31
N LEU A 10 -4.60 2.75 -17.30
CA LEU A 10 -3.42 2.78 -16.45
C LEU A 10 -3.83 2.49 -15.00
N LEU A 11 -3.11 1.58 -14.34
CA LEU A 11 -3.20 1.37 -12.90
C LEU A 11 -1.92 1.87 -12.25
N ILE A 12 -2.03 2.91 -11.43
CA ILE A 12 -0.90 3.51 -10.74
C ILE A 12 -1.06 3.29 -9.24
N ARG A 13 -0.07 2.66 -8.59
CA ARG A 13 -0.06 2.44 -7.15
C ARG A 13 0.59 3.64 -6.47
N LEU A 14 -0.23 4.43 -5.78
CA LEU A 14 0.20 5.66 -5.15
C LEU A 14 1.06 5.39 -3.91
N THR A 15 2.19 6.08 -3.82
CA THR A 15 3.02 6.21 -2.62
C THR A 15 3.26 7.68 -2.28
N THR A 16 2.64 8.58 -3.03
CA THR A 16 2.63 10.03 -2.87
C THR A 16 1.21 10.53 -3.12
N LYS A 17 0.96 11.80 -2.89
CA LYS A 17 -0.35 12.40 -3.10
C LYS A 17 -0.79 12.29 -4.57
N ARG A 18 -2.11 12.15 -4.76
CA ARG A 18 -2.76 12.04 -6.07
C ARG A 18 -2.38 13.20 -7.00
N GLU A 19 -2.42 14.43 -6.49
CA GLU A 19 -2.16 15.64 -7.29
C GLU A 19 -0.78 15.61 -7.96
N ALA A 20 0.23 15.05 -7.30
CA ALA A 20 1.56 14.93 -7.87
C ALA A 20 1.61 14.00 -9.09
N ILE A 21 0.80 12.93 -9.06
CA ILE A 21 0.71 11.98 -10.18
C ILE A 21 -0.12 12.56 -11.31
N GLU A 22 -1.23 13.22 -11.01
CA GLU A 22 -2.06 13.88 -12.02
C GLU A 22 -1.25 14.94 -12.78
N THR A 23 -0.52 15.80 -12.05
CA THR A 23 0.38 16.79 -12.66
C THR A 23 1.43 16.13 -13.56
N ALA A 24 2.02 15.01 -13.12
CA ALA A 24 2.99 14.28 -13.92
C ALA A 24 2.37 13.70 -15.20
N LEU A 25 1.15 13.14 -15.12
CA LEU A 25 0.41 12.62 -16.27
C LEU A 25 0.05 13.72 -17.27
N GLU A 26 -0.45 14.85 -16.79
CA GLU A 26 -0.76 16.02 -17.64
C GLU A 26 0.49 16.50 -18.39
N ASN A 27 1.64 16.58 -17.70
CA ASN A 27 2.91 16.95 -18.32
C ASN A 27 3.39 15.94 -19.38
N ILE A 28 3.11 14.65 -19.21
CA ILE A 28 3.42 13.61 -20.19
C ILE A 28 2.49 13.69 -21.39
N VAL A 29 1.19 13.82 -21.14
CA VAL A 29 0.15 13.83 -22.17
C VAL A 29 0.21 15.10 -23.01
N ARG A 30 0.46 16.26 -22.39
CA ARG A 30 0.60 17.56 -23.05
C ARG A 30 -0.57 17.89 -23.99
N GLY A 31 -1.80 17.62 -23.56
CA GLY A 31 -3.02 17.85 -24.33
C GLY A 31 -3.23 16.92 -25.54
N ARG A 32 -2.42 15.87 -25.72
CA ARG A 32 -2.55 14.91 -26.82
C ARG A 32 -3.61 13.84 -26.58
N ALA A 33 -4.07 13.69 -25.35
CA ALA A 33 -5.15 12.79 -24.97
C ALA A 33 -5.94 13.40 -23.80
N GLU A 34 -7.15 12.94 -23.62
CA GLU A 34 -7.98 13.22 -22.45
C GLU A 34 -7.64 12.22 -21.33
N ILE A 35 -7.60 12.70 -20.09
CA ILE A 35 -7.36 11.86 -18.91
C ILE A 35 -8.67 11.77 -18.13
N GLU A 36 -9.15 10.53 -17.93
CA GLU A 36 -10.28 10.24 -17.06
C GLU A 36 -9.81 9.44 -15.85
N VAL A 37 -10.13 9.91 -14.64
CA VAL A 37 -9.81 9.19 -13.39
C VAL A 37 -11.02 8.37 -12.96
N LEU A 38 -10.98 7.07 -13.16
CA LEU A 38 -12.06 6.15 -12.85
C LEU A 38 -12.22 5.91 -11.34
N SER A 39 -11.09 5.82 -10.62
CA SER A 39 -11.08 5.65 -9.16
C SER A 39 -9.73 6.09 -8.60
N CYS A 40 -9.72 6.51 -7.35
CA CYS A 40 -8.49 6.83 -6.64
C CYS A 40 -8.65 6.56 -5.14
N SER A 41 -7.61 6.00 -4.54
CA SER A 41 -7.45 5.90 -3.09
C SER A 41 -6.12 6.53 -2.71
N GLU A 42 -6.15 7.47 -1.77
CA GLU A 42 -4.95 8.12 -1.26
C GLU A 42 -4.05 7.12 -0.49
N PRO A 43 -2.74 7.34 -0.49
CA PRO A 43 -1.83 6.56 0.34
C PRO A 43 -2.16 6.73 1.82
N VAL A 44 -2.18 5.64 2.56
CA VAL A 44 -2.39 5.66 4.01
C VAL A 44 -1.05 5.74 4.73
N LYS A 45 -0.91 6.73 5.62
CA LYS A 45 0.21 6.79 6.54
C LYS A 45 -0.04 5.85 7.72
N LEU A 46 0.74 4.79 7.80
CA LEU A 46 0.67 3.84 8.89
C LEU A 46 1.36 4.39 10.15
N HIS A 47 0.90 3.94 11.32
CA HIS A 47 1.57 4.22 12.58
C HIS A 47 2.92 3.52 12.64
N SER A 48 3.89 4.18 13.23
CA SER A 48 5.26 3.68 13.41
C SER A 48 5.48 3.32 14.87
N VAL A 49 6.10 2.17 15.13
CA VAL A 49 6.45 1.72 16.47
C VAL A 49 7.96 1.56 16.55
N ASP A 50 8.57 2.10 17.60
CA ASP A 50 10.01 2.01 17.83
C ASP A 50 10.47 0.55 17.91
N GLY A 51 11.66 0.28 17.35
CA GLY A 51 12.22 -1.08 17.32
C GLY A 51 11.63 -2.00 16.27
N PHE A 52 10.80 -1.47 15.33
CA PHE A 52 10.31 -2.15 14.14
C PHE A 52 10.83 -1.48 12.87
N THR A 53 11.28 -2.28 11.91
CA THR A 53 11.70 -1.78 10.59
C THR A 53 10.50 -1.32 9.79
N GLN A 54 10.58 -0.11 9.26
CA GLN A 54 9.52 0.48 8.45
C GLN A 54 9.86 0.39 6.97
N LYS A 55 8.85 0.18 6.14
CA LYS A 55 8.98 0.16 4.67
C LYS A 55 7.78 0.83 4.02
N VAL A 56 8.04 1.54 2.92
CA VAL A 56 6.97 1.98 2.01
C VAL A 56 6.57 0.81 1.15
N VAL A 57 5.28 0.51 1.10
CA VAL A 57 4.73 -0.58 0.30
C VAL A 57 3.76 -0.04 -0.75
N ARG A 58 3.67 -0.75 -1.89
CA ARG A 58 2.87 -0.33 -3.05
C ARG A 58 1.69 -1.26 -3.31
N PHE A 59 1.28 -2.03 -2.32
CA PHE A 59 0.10 -2.88 -2.42
C PHE A 59 -1.07 -2.29 -1.64
N THR A 60 -2.27 -2.65 -2.04
CA THR A 60 -3.51 -2.23 -1.37
C THR A 60 -3.80 -3.11 -0.16
N THR A 61 -4.50 -2.54 0.81
CA THR A 61 -5.02 -3.22 2.00
C THR A 61 -6.43 -2.71 2.28
N ASP A 62 -7.14 -3.33 3.22
CA ASP A 62 -8.47 -2.89 3.66
C ASP A 62 -8.43 -1.71 4.64
N ILE A 63 -7.25 -1.28 5.06
CA ILE A 63 -7.06 -0.18 6.01
C ILE A 63 -7.85 1.09 5.65
N PRO A 64 -7.87 1.57 4.39
CA PRO A 64 -8.65 2.75 4.01
C PRO A 64 -10.16 2.63 4.29
N HIS A 65 -10.67 1.40 4.37
CA HIS A 65 -12.09 1.11 4.62
C HIS A 65 -12.44 0.97 6.11
N MET A 66 -11.45 1.17 7.00
CA MET A 66 -11.58 1.03 8.45
C MET A 66 -11.20 2.31 9.21
N PRO A 67 -11.80 3.48 8.90
CA PRO A 67 -11.34 4.78 9.43
C PRO A 67 -11.52 4.92 10.94
N ASN A 68 -12.41 4.15 11.55
CA ASN A 68 -12.76 4.24 12.98
C ASN A 68 -12.06 3.17 13.86
N TRP A 69 -11.08 2.44 13.31
CA TRP A 69 -10.41 1.35 14.02
C TRP A 69 -9.13 1.79 14.74
N GLY A 70 -8.89 3.10 14.83
CA GLY A 70 -7.70 3.66 15.47
C GLY A 70 -6.52 3.85 14.51
N LYS A 71 -5.31 3.94 15.07
CA LYS A 71 -4.09 4.16 14.27
C LYS A 71 -3.68 2.87 13.55
N PRO A 72 -3.64 2.85 12.21
CA PRO A 72 -3.42 1.63 11.46
C PRO A 72 -1.97 1.15 11.53
N LEU A 73 -1.80 -0.16 11.65
CA LEU A 73 -0.52 -0.86 11.59
C LEU A 73 -0.61 -1.97 10.53
N LEU A 74 0.49 -2.25 9.87
CA LEU A 74 0.60 -3.34 8.92
C LEU A 74 1.83 -4.19 9.28
N LEU A 75 1.58 -5.41 9.72
CA LEU A 75 2.61 -6.38 10.07
C LEU A 75 2.16 -7.77 9.64
N GLY A 76 3.05 -8.52 9.00
CA GLY A 76 2.78 -9.89 8.60
C GLY A 76 4.04 -10.64 8.22
N PRO A 77 4.02 -11.99 8.25
CA PRO A 77 5.14 -12.83 7.82
C PRO A 77 5.24 -12.92 6.30
N GLY A 78 6.42 -13.32 5.84
CA GLY A 78 6.66 -13.65 4.44
C GLY A 78 6.93 -12.45 3.55
N SER A 79 6.87 -12.68 2.23
CA SER A 79 7.17 -11.69 1.22
C SER A 79 5.98 -11.45 0.29
N ILE A 80 5.65 -10.19 0.05
CA ILE A 80 4.63 -9.79 -0.93
C ILE A 80 4.99 -10.24 -2.36
N LEU A 81 6.25 -10.51 -2.64
CA LEU A 81 6.71 -10.90 -3.99
C LEU A 81 6.19 -12.26 -4.44
N VAL A 82 5.78 -13.12 -3.51
CA VAL A 82 5.21 -14.43 -3.81
C VAL A 82 3.69 -14.47 -3.64
N ALA A 83 3.10 -13.43 -3.06
CA ALA A 83 1.66 -13.34 -2.86
C ALA A 83 0.91 -13.32 -4.18
N HIS A 84 -0.29 -13.93 -4.22
CA HIS A 84 -1.16 -14.05 -5.40
C HIS A 84 -0.54 -14.81 -6.58
N THR A 85 0.46 -15.65 -6.32
CA THR A 85 1.06 -16.53 -7.33
C THR A 85 0.64 -17.98 -7.09
N LYS A 86 0.71 -18.82 -8.12
CA LYS A 86 0.47 -20.26 -7.98
C LYS A 86 1.45 -20.98 -7.04
N ASN A 87 2.57 -20.33 -6.72
CA ASN A 87 3.61 -20.82 -5.83
C ASN A 87 3.68 -19.96 -4.55
N GLU A 88 2.57 -19.35 -4.12
CA GLU A 88 2.51 -18.59 -2.88
C GLU A 88 2.85 -19.48 -1.68
N PHE A 89 3.72 -18.98 -0.82
CA PHE A 89 4.14 -19.67 0.38
C PHE A 89 4.57 -18.70 1.48
N VAL A 90 4.59 -19.18 2.70
CA VAL A 90 5.27 -18.56 3.84
C VAL A 90 6.17 -19.59 4.51
N MET A 91 7.39 -19.19 4.88
CA MET A 91 8.32 -20.07 5.58
C MET A 91 7.85 -20.30 7.03
N LYS A 92 7.99 -21.53 7.54
CA LYS A 92 7.62 -21.84 8.93
C LYS A 92 8.38 -20.99 9.95
N GLU A 93 9.64 -20.69 9.67
CA GLU A 93 10.48 -19.81 10.48
C GLU A 93 9.95 -18.38 10.51
N ASP A 94 9.39 -17.88 9.39
CA ASP A 94 8.78 -16.54 9.33
C ASP A 94 7.50 -16.47 10.15
N LEU A 95 6.71 -17.56 10.20
CA LEU A 95 5.54 -17.66 11.08
C LEU A 95 5.93 -17.57 12.56
N LYS A 96 7.00 -18.29 12.97
CA LYS A 96 7.51 -18.23 14.35
C LYS A 96 7.99 -16.82 14.71
N LYS A 97 8.80 -16.21 13.85
CA LYS A 97 9.27 -14.83 14.03
C LYS A 97 8.11 -13.83 14.08
N ALA A 98 7.08 -14.02 13.25
CA ALA A 98 5.90 -13.16 13.28
C ALA A 98 5.17 -13.23 14.63
N ALA A 99 5.01 -14.42 15.20
CA ALA A 99 4.41 -14.58 16.53
C ALA A 99 5.20 -13.81 17.61
N GLU A 100 6.53 -13.89 17.60
CA GLU A 100 7.40 -13.11 18.49
C GLU A 100 7.26 -11.61 18.27
N LEU A 101 7.20 -11.16 16.99
CA LEU A 101 7.02 -9.75 16.65
C LEU A 101 5.64 -9.24 17.06
N TYR A 102 4.58 -10.03 16.94
CA TYR A 102 3.25 -9.63 17.43
C TYR A 102 3.24 -9.48 18.95
N ILE A 103 3.85 -10.40 19.68
CA ILE A 103 3.97 -10.29 21.15
C ILE A 103 4.75 -9.02 21.52
N LYS A 104 5.88 -8.75 20.86
CA LYS A 104 6.67 -7.54 21.06
C LYS A 104 5.85 -6.30 20.77
N LEU A 105 5.14 -6.26 19.64
CA LEU A 105 4.30 -5.12 19.23
C LEU A 105 3.23 -4.81 20.27
N VAL A 106 2.50 -5.82 20.74
CA VAL A 106 1.47 -5.65 21.77
C VAL A 106 2.07 -5.08 23.06
N LYS A 107 3.23 -5.58 23.51
CA LYS A 107 3.91 -5.07 24.70
C LYS A 107 4.31 -3.60 24.54
N GLU A 108 4.87 -3.21 23.39
CA GLU A 108 5.26 -1.81 23.13
C GLU A 108 4.04 -0.87 23.08
N LEU A 109 2.95 -1.31 22.44
CA LEU A 109 1.72 -0.51 22.37
C LEU A 109 1.04 -0.34 23.73
N LEU A 110 1.06 -1.37 24.59
CA LEU A 110 0.52 -1.29 25.93
C LEU A 110 1.39 -0.44 26.87
N ALA A 111 2.71 -0.45 26.69
CA ALA A 111 3.64 0.36 27.47
C ALA A 111 3.58 1.86 27.10
N ARG A 112 3.25 2.18 25.86
CA ARG A 112 3.15 3.53 25.31
C ARG A 112 1.90 3.64 24.44
N PRO A 113 0.70 3.73 25.07
CA PRO A 113 -0.52 3.88 24.29
C PRO A 113 -0.40 5.12 23.40
N PRO A 114 -0.79 5.03 22.12
CA PRO A 114 -0.76 6.16 21.22
C PRO A 114 -1.77 7.23 21.66
N ASP A 115 -1.34 8.47 21.69
CA ASP A 115 -2.18 9.66 21.95
C ASP A 115 -3.35 9.77 20.96
#